data_31dc4a1900644152965676e845b1fff7
#
_entry.id   31dc4a1900644152965676e845b1fff7
#
_cell.length_a   1.000
_cell.length_b   1.000
_cell.length_c   1.000
_cell.angle_alpha   90.00
_cell.angle_beta   90.00
_cell.angle_gamma   90.00
#
_symmetry.space_group_name_H-M   'P 1'
#
loop_
_entity.id
_entity.type
_entity.pdbx_description
1 polymer ?
#
loop_
_entity_poly.entity_id
_entity_poly.type
_entity_poly.pdbx_seq_one_letter_code
_entity_poly.pdbx_strand_id
1 'polypeptide(L)'
;MWRRKLPCPRTEVCRYRAVKTHTALEKISLQTPRSADQIAADLDRRIEAYIRCSDPDSVEFDQLALELFAYQYANNDPYRQLCDQRGHTPSNVDSWRAVPALSAASFGDARIACFPEERTTVTFISSGTTRSGDPSHNSSDRSIHELENTKLYDASLLAHFCQCVIPDLDRIRMILLSPSFDDAPQSSLSYMLSKLYSTYGNGGGFFMREDALDVEGIAKALQESRERTLVFGTAFAFVHFLDYCASTKLRFNLPERSRIVETGGFKGKSRSVARDDLYDALSGTFGVSHEFCVAEYGMCELGSQWYDAGLSDAFAGRHVREQLKVGPHWTRTLVVDAVTAHELPHGSTGLLQVFDLSNRGSVAAVLTGDLVTQGEDGFIYVSRSQAAPPKGCGIAVDTMLSPRD
;
A
#
# COMPACT_ATOMS: atom_id res chain seq x y z
N MET A 1 0.51 13.80 -33.61
CA MET A 1 -0.43 14.89 -33.33
C MET A 1 -1.67 14.33 -32.64
N TRP A 2 -1.52 13.91 -31.35
CA TRP A 2 -2.63 13.43 -30.49
C TRP A 2 -2.31 13.84 -29.06
N ARG A 3 -2.53 15.12 -28.74
CA ARG A 3 -2.67 15.57 -27.36
C ARG A 3 -4.16 15.55 -27.01
N ARG A 4 -4.64 14.45 -26.45
CA ARG A 4 -5.89 14.45 -25.66
C ARG A 4 -5.53 14.04 -24.24
N LYS A 5 -5.63 15.00 -23.31
CA LYS A 5 -5.69 14.76 -21.88
C LYS A 5 -6.87 13.82 -21.64
N LEU A 6 -6.61 12.62 -21.14
CA LEU A 6 -7.65 11.68 -20.71
C LEU A 6 -8.30 12.26 -19.44
N PRO A 7 -9.61 12.38 -19.36
CA PRO A 7 -10.29 12.82 -18.16
C PRO A 7 -10.45 11.63 -17.23
N CYS A 8 -9.82 11.69 -16.06
CA CYS A 8 -10.30 10.98 -14.87
C CYS A 8 -11.72 11.49 -14.53
N PRO A 9 -12.67 10.66 -14.04
CA PRO A 9 -14.03 11.07 -13.77
C PRO A 9 -14.07 12.38 -13.02
N ARG A 10 -14.84 13.33 -13.51
CA ARG A 10 -14.91 14.71 -13.05
C ARG A 10 -15.15 14.81 -11.56
N THR A 11 -14.09 15.03 -10.82
CA THR A 11 -14.16 15.76 -9.55
C THR A 11 -14.27 17.24 -9.92
N GLU A 12 -15.28 17.92 -9.41
CA GLU A 12 -15.42 19.36 -9.54
C GLU A 12 -14.11 20.04 -9.13
N VAL A 13 -13.56 20.81 -10.08
CA VAL A 13 -12.31 21.54 -9.90
C VAL A 13 -12.55 22.63 -8.86
N CYS A 14 -12.17 22.37 -7.63
CA CYS A 14 -12.08 23.40 -6.62
C CYS A 14 -10.91 24.33 -6.99
N ARG A 15 -11.22 25.46 -7.61
CA ARG A 15 -10.25 26.54 -7.82
C ARG A 15 -9.93 27.18 -6.48
N TYR A 16 -8.95 26.70 -5.80
CA TYR A 16 -8.33 27.43 -4.70
C TYR A 16 -7.42 28.52 -5.31
N ARG A 17 -7.89 29.77 -5.28
CA ARG A 17 -7.06 30.95 -5.50
C ARG A 17 -6.09 31.09 -4.34
N ALA A 18 -4.77 31.07 -4.63
CA ALA A 18 -3.75 31.49 -3.68
C ALA A 18 -4.09 32.90 -3.16
N VAL A 19 -4.40 33.00 -1.89
CA VAL A 19 -4.53 34.26 -1.19
C VAL A 19 -3.12 34.74 -0.87
N LYS A 20 -2.67 35.78 -1.57
CA LYS A 20 -1.45 36.50 -1.21
C LYS A 20 -1.65 37.07 0.21
N THR A 21 -0.88 36.56 1.15
CA THR A 21 -0.82 37.10 2.51
C THR A 21 -0.15 38.45 2.50
N HIS A 22 -0.94 39.50 2.58
CA HIS A 22 -0.49 40.83 3.06
C HIS A 22 -0.30 40.74 4.57
N THR A 23 0.87 41.12 5.02
CA THR A 23 1.28 41.28 6.40
C THR A 23 0.33 42.29 7.09
N ALA A 24 -0.57 41.79 7.92
CA ALA A 24 -1.27 42.55 8.92
C ALA A 24 -0.93 41.92 10.27
N LEU A 25 -0.26 42.67 11.13
CA LEU A 25 -0.10 42.39 12.56
C LEU A 25 -1.50 42.35 13.20
N GLU A 26 -2.16 41.22 13.13
CA GLU A 26 -3.39 40.96 13.86
C GLU A 26 -3.07 40.35 15.23
N LYS A 27 -3.66 40.97 16.22
CA LYS A 27 -3.66 40.69 17.65
C LYS A 27 -3.57 39.18 17.92
N ILE A 28 -2.57 38.80 18.73
CA ILE A 28 -2.45 37.48 19.35
C ILE A 28 -3.71 37.27 20.19
N SER A 29 -4.74 36.75 19.59
CA SER A 29 -5.83 36.08 20.28
C SER A 29 -5.23 34.81 20.86
N LEU A 30 -5.29 34.61 22.16
CA LEU A 30 -5.01 33.36 22.84
C LEU A 30 -5.97 32.27 22.28
N GLN A 31 -5.59 31.65 21.18
CA GLN A 31 -6.36 30.55 20.66
C GLN A 31 -6.22 29.39 21.68
N THR A 32 -7.34 28.90 22.14
CA THR A 32 -7.42 27.71 22.97
C THR A 32 -6.64 26.59 22.26
N PRO A 33 -5.74 25.86 22.94
CA PRO A 33 -5.01 24.75 22.31
C PRO A 33 -5.99 23.79 21.61
N ARG A 34 -5.75 23.49 20.34
CA ARG A 34 -6.58 22.53 19.60
C ARG A 34 -6.51 21.16 20.26
N SER A 35 -7.66 20.48 20.39
CA SER A 35 -7.67 19.09 20.87
C SER A 35 -7.03 18.15 19.86
N ALA A 36 -6.62 16.95 20.31
CA ALA A 36 -6.09 15.91 19.43
C ALA A 36 -7.07 15.59 18.29
N ASP A 37 -8.38 15.53 18.58
CA ASP A 37 -9.43 15.26 17.58
C ASP A 37 -9.53 16.39 16.53
N GLN A 38 -9.39 17.65 16.96
CA GLN A 38 -9.40 18.79 16.02
C GLN A 38 -8.18 18.77 15.11
N ILE A 39 -7.01 18.38 15.62
CA ILE A 39 -5.78 18.23 14.83
C ILE A 39 -5.92 17.05 13.86
N ALA A 40 -6.42 15.91 14.34
CA ALA A 40 -6.66 14.74 13.50
C ALA A 40 -7.61 15.04 12.34
N ALA A 41 -8.74 15.70 12.62
CA ALA A 41 -9.72 16.05 11.59
C ALA A 41 -9.16 17.05 10.56
N ASP A 42 -8.32 18.01 10.99
CA ASP A 42 -7.65 18.94 10.09
C ASP A 42 -6.62 18.24 9.20
N LEU A 43 -5.81 17.36 9.78
CA LEU A 43 -4.85 16.52 9.03
C LEU A 43 -5.57 15.64 8.02
N ASP A 44 -6.63 14.91 8.42
CA ASP A 44 -7.41 14.06 7.53
C ASP A 44 -7.93 14.83 6.32
N ARG A 45 -8.50 16.02 6.54
CA ARG A 45 -9.03 16.88 5.48
C ARG A 45 -7.94 17.35 4.52
N ARG A 46 -6.79 17.77 5.04
CA ARG A 46 -5.67 18.28 4.23
C ARG A 46 -4.95 17.15 3.48
N ILE A 47 -4.73 16.01 4.12
CA ILE A 47 -4.15 14.82 3.46
C ILE A 47 -5.09 14.32 2.35
N GLU A 48 -6.40 14.24 2.60
CA GLU A 48 -7.37 13.86 1.56
C GLU A 48 -7.36 14.85 0.38
N ALA A 49 -7.27 16.15 0.66
CA ALA A 49 -7.14 17.17 -0.39
C ALA A 49 -5.84 17.02 -1.19
N TYR A 50 -4.71 16.72 -0.51
CA TYR A 50 -3.44 16.45 -1.14
C TYR A 50 -3.46 15.19 -2.00
N ILE A 51 -4.09 14.10 -1.53
CA ILE A 51 -4.30 12.87 -2.32
C ILE A 51 -5.04 13.16 -3.63
N ARG A 52 -6.04 14.05 -3.58
CA ARG A 52 -6.86 14.42 -4.75
C ARG A 52 -6.23 15.47 -5.65
N CYS A 53 -5.08 16.04 -5.26
CA CYS A 53 -4.40 17.08 -6.04
C CYS A 53 -3.77 16.48 -7.30
N SER A 54 -4.01 17.11 -8.46
CA SER A 54 -3.45 16.68 -9.73
C SER A 54 -2.04 17.24 -10.00
N ASP A 55 -1.62 18.24 -9.25
CA ASP A 55 -0.30 18.91 -9.36
C ASP A 55 0.22 19.19 -7.94
N PRO A 56 0.65 18.12 -7.23
CA PRO A 56 1.05 18.21 -5.83
C PRO A 56 2.38 18.93 -5.66
N ASP A 57 2.44 19.83 -4.66
CA ASP A 57 3.67 20.54 -4.28
C ASP A 57 4.47 19.69 -3.26
N SER A 58 5.76 19.55 -3.49
CA SER A 58 6.67 18.86 -2.57
C SER A 58 6.81 19.59 -1.23
N VAL A 59 6.72 20.91 -1.21
CA VAL A 59 6.76 21.72 0.02
C VAL A 59 5.53 21.44 0.89
N GLU A 60 4.35 21.28 0.28
CA GLU A 60 3.14 20.89 0.99
C GLU A 60 3.26 19.47 1.58
N PHE A 61 3.89 18.53 0.85
CA PHE A 61 4.18 17.20 1.39
C PHE A 61 5.03 17.28 2.65
N ASP A 62 6.15 18.01 2.61
CA ASP A 62 7.08 18.12 3.74
C ASP A 62 6.39 18.73 4.97
N GLN A 63 5.57 19.76 4.77
CA GLN A 63 4.80 20.37 5.84
C GLN A 63 3.79 19.39 6.46
N LEU A 64 3.01 18.69 5.62
CA LEU A 64 2.07 17.66 6.09
C LEU A 64 2.78 16.54 6.84
N ALA A 65 3.94 16.10 6.35
CA ALA A 65 4.72 15.04 6.95
C ALA A 65 5.23 15.41 8.36
N LEU A 66 5.72 16.63 8.55
CA LEU A 66 6.20 17.09 9.85
C LEU A 66 5.06 17.31 10.84
N GLU A 67 3.92 17.88 10.40
CA GLU A 67 2.74 18.02 11.22
C GLU A 67 2.14 16.66 11.63
N LEU A 68 2.13 15.69 10.70
CA LEU A 68 1.71 14.32 10.94
C LEU A 68 2.64 13.62 11.94
N PHE A 69 3.96 13.77 11.79
CA PHE A 69 4.92 13.26 12.76
C PHE A 69 4.68 13.83 14.16
N ALA A 70 4.49 15.15 14.28
CA ALA A 70 4.21 15.78 15.56
C ALA A 70 2.91 15.24 16.20
N TYR A 71 1.86 15.03 15.40
CA TYR A 71 0.61 14.41 15.85
C TYR A 71 0.82 12.98 16.37
N GLN A 72 1.55 12.14 15.59
CA GLN A 72 1.80 10.74 15.92
C GLN A 72 2.71 10.61 17.15
N TYR A 73 3.74 11.44 17.25
CA TYR A 73 4.59 11.52 18.43
C TYR A 73 3.79 11.84 19.70
N ALA A 74 2.83 12.75 19.61
CA ALA A 74 2.03 13.17 20.77
C ALA A 74 0.96 12.13 21.19
N ASN A 75 0.45 11.31 20.25
CA ASN A 75 -0.73 10.48 20.46
C ASN A 75 -0.47 8.96 20.32
N ASN A 76 0.77 8.52 20.11
CA ASN A 76 1.15 7.12 20.00
C ASN A 76 2.33 6.85 20.94
N ASP A 77 2.03 6.29 22.10
CA ASP A 77 3.03 6.10 23.16
C ASP A 77 4.19 5.18 22.77
N PRO A 78 3.98 4.00 22.14
CA PRO A 78 5.09 3.17 21.66
C PRO A 78 5.98 3.91 20.64
N TYR A 79 5.37 4.68 19.74
CA TYR A 79 6.12 5.45 18.75
C TYR A 79 6.90 6.61 19.37
N ARG A 80 6.30 7.33 20.32
CA ARG A 80 6.99 8.40 21.09
C ARG A 80 8.23 7.85 21.80
N GLN A 81 8.09 6.71 22.47
CA GLN A 81 9.22 6.07 23.18
C GLN A 81 10.37 5.74 22.22
N LEU A 82 10.08 5.20 21.03
CA LEU A 82 11.07 4.97 19.99
C LEU A 82 11.78 6.27 19.58
N CYS A 83 11.01 7.33 19.34
CA CYS A 83 11.55 8.63 18.94
C CYS A 83 12.45 9.24 20.02
N ASP A 84 12.03 9.19 21.27
CA ASP A 84 12.80 9.71 22.43
C ASP A 84 14.11 8.98 22.60
N GLN A 85 14.11 7.64 22.47
CA GLN A 85 15.32 6.82 22.55
C GLN A 85 16.33 7.14 21.44
N ARG A 86 15.83 7.54 20.27
CA ARG A 86 16.69 7.97 19.15
C ARG A 86 17.06 9.45 19.22
N GLY A 87 16.55 10.19 20.19
CA GLY A 87 16.77 11.61 20.31
C GLY A 87 16.06 12.46 19.23
N HIS A 88 15.01 11.93 18.59
CA HIS A 88 14.26 12.60 17.54
C HIS A 88 12.90 13.03 18.06
N THR A 89 12.69 14.33 18.10
CA THR A 89 11.45 14.95 18.57
C THR A 89 10.91 15.94 17.53
N PRO A 90 9.64 16.34 17.59
CA PRO A 90 9.11 17.36 16.67
C PRO A 90 9.85 18.71 16.72
N SER A 91 10.66 18.95 17.75
CA SER A 91 11.43 20.19 17.87
C SER A 91 12.79 20.17 17.15
N ASN A 92 13.31 18.98 16.79
CA ASN A 92 14.62 18.83 16.15
C ASN A 92 14.59 18.02 14.83
N VAL A 93 13.41 17.57 14.39
CA VAL A 93 13.20 16.94 13.09
C VAL A 93 12.62 17.99 12.14
N ASP A 94 13.36 18.34 11.10
CA ASP A 94 13.04 19.37 10.11
C ASP A 94 12.76 18.85 8.70
N SER A 95 12.84 17.53 8.51
CA SER A 95 12.58 16.86 7.23
C SER A 95 11.89 15.52 7.44
N TRP A 96 10.99 15.13 6.55
CA TRP A 96 10.37 13.82 6.56
C TRP A 96 11.40 12.67 6.52
N ARG A 97 12.59 12.90 5.92
CA ARG A 97 13.69 11.92 5.86
C ARG A 97 14.28 11.60 7.22
N ALA A 98 14.23 12.56 8.16
CA ALA A 98 14.72 12.40 9.52
C ALA A 98 13.66 11.85 10.49
N VAL A 99 12.42 11.68 10.04
CA VAL A 99 11.37 11.07 10.87
C VAL A 99 11.69 9.60 11.15
N PRO A 100 11.78 9.17 12.44
CA PRO A 100 12.11 7.81 12.77
C PRO A 100 11.09 6.81 12.22
N ALA A 101 11.56 5.83 11.43
CA ALA A 101 10.69 4.75 10.97
C ALA A 101 10.52 3.68 12.05
N LEU A 102 9.27 3.24 12.24
CA LEU A 102 8.93 2.09 13.06
C LEU A 102 9.06 0.81 12.22
N SER A 103 9.62 -0.25 12.80
CA SER A 103 9.63 -1.56 12.13
C SER A 103 8.20 -2.07 11.93
N ALA A 104 7.90 -2.62 10.75
CA ALA A 104 6.62 -3.28 10.49
C ALA A 104 6.34 -4.42 11.48
N ALA A 105 7.39 -5.10 11.97
CA ALA A 105 7.26 -6.15 13.00
C ALA A 105 6.66 -5.63 14.32
N SER A 106 6.85 -4.35 14.63
CA SER A 106 6.33 -3.74 15.86
C SER A 106 4.79 -3.71 15.92
N PHE A 107 4.11 -3.81 14.79
CA PHE A 107 2.66 -3.95 14.74
C PHE A 107 2.16 -5.31 15.26
N GLY A 108 3.05 -6.30 15.42
CA GLY A 108 2.76 -7.57 16.09
C GLY A 108 3.08 -7.55 17.58
N ASP A 109 3.92 -6.61 18.02
CA ASP A 109 4.42 -6.56 19.39
C ASP A 109 3.62 -5.57 20.26
N ALA A 110 3.05 -4.53 19.65
CA ALA A 110 2.30 -3.48 20.34
C ALA A 110 1.14 -2.94 19.52
N ARG A 111 0.17 -2.35 20.20
CA ARG A 111 -0.87 -1.55 19.56
C ARG A 111 -0.28 -0.22 19.04
N ILE A 112 -0.20 -0.07 17.73
CA ILE A 112 0.34 1.12 17.06
C ILE A 112 -0.83 1.97 16.55
N ALA A 113 -1.38 2.81 17.41
CA ALA A 113 -2.52 3.65 17.07
C ALA A 113 -2.48 5.00 17.80
N CYS A 114 -2.96 6.06 17.13
CA CYS A 114 -3.03 7.44 17.64
C CYS A 114 -4.41 7.77 18.24
N PHE A 115 -5.24 6.79 18.52
CA PHE A 115 -6.59 6.94 19.04
C PHE A 115 -6.91 5.82 20.03
N PRO A 116 -7.88 6.00 20.96
CA PRO A 116 -8.24 4.96 21.93
C PRO A 116 -8.91 3.74 21.23
N GLU A 117 -8.78 2.57 21.86
CA GLU A 117 -9.19 1.28 21.29
C GLU A 117 -10.69 1.23 20.94
N GLU A 118 -11.51 1.89 21.73
CA GLU A 118 -12.97 1.96 21.56
C GLU A 118 -13.39 2.68 20.27
N ARG A 119 -12.48 3.39 19.63
CA ARG A 119 -12.70 4.07 18.35
C ARG A 119 -12.25 3.23 17.15
N THR A 120 -11.73 2.03 17.37
CA THR A 120 -11.36 1.11 16.28
C THR A 120 -12.62 0.66 15.53
N THR A 121 -12.69 0.93 14.25
CA THR A 121 -13.80 0.50 13.38
C THR A 121 -13.42 -0.64 12.45
N VAL A 122 -12.15 -0.73 12.06
CA VAL A 122 -11.62 -1.79 11.20
C VAL A 122 -10.27 -2.24 11.74
N THR A 123 -10.05 -3.55 11.74
CA THR A 123 -8.77 -4.16 12.12
C THR A 123 -8.28 -5.04 10.98
N PHE A 124 -7.09 -4.76 10.48
CA PHE A 124 -6.39 -5.62 9.52
C PHE A 124 -5.35 -6.46 10.25
N ILE A 125 -5.27 -7.74 9.89
CA ILE A 125 -4.33 -8.69 10.47
C ILE A 125 -3.50 -9.31 9.34
N SER A 126 -2.17 -9.27 9.48
CA SER A 126 -1.27 -9.87 8.49
C SER A 126 -1.41 -11.40 8.47
N SER A 127 -1.05 -12.02 7.32
CA SER A 127 -1.13 -13.48 7.15
C SER A 127 -0.10 -14.28 7.98
N GLY A 128 0.72 -13.62 8.81
CA GLY A 128 1.66 -14.29 9.72
C GLY A 128 2.99 -14.73 9.10
N THR A 129 3.38 -14.19 7.94
CA THR A 129 4.65 -14.55 7.26
C THR A 129 5.84 -13.70 7.69
N THR A 130 5.67 -12.83 8.68
CA THR A 130 6.67 -11.83 9.06
C THR A 130 7.79 -12.43 9.91
N ARG A 131 7.57 -13.55 10.58
CA ARG A 131 8.58 -14.27 11.38
C ARG A 131 8.74 -15.70 10.84
N SER A 132 9.95 -16.00 10.46
CA SER A 132 10.55 -17.25 9.94
C SER A 132 9.81 -18.57 10.26
N GLY A 133 9.78 -19.45 9.28
CA GLY A 133 9.46 -20.86 9.16
C GLY A 133 9.54 -21.86 10.33
N ASP A 134 9.39 -21.45 11.56
CA ASP A 134 9.32 -22.33 12.72
C ASP A 134 7.83 -22.65 13.04
N PRO A 135 7.39 -23.92 12.91
CA PRO A 135 6.03 -24.35 13.22
C PRO A 135 5.60 -24.18 14.68
N SER A 136 6.54 -23.87 15.58
CA SER A 136 6.29 -23.70 17.02
C SER A 136 5.83 -22.28 17.39
N HIS A 137 5.80 -21.31 16.46
CA HIS A 137 5.37 -19.95 16.77
C HIS A 137 3.85 -19.83 16.76
N ASN A 138 3.33 -19.41 17.91
CA ASN A 138 1.91 -19.17 18.19
C ASN A 138 1.32 -18.07 17.28
N SER A 139 -0.01 -18.06 17.14
CA SER A 139 -0.83 -17.06 16.44
C SER A 139 -0.63 -15.59 16.88
N SER A 140 0.23 -15.33 17.89
CA SER A 140 0.57 -14.00 18.41
C SER A 140 1.54 -13.18 17.57
N ASP A 141 2.11 -13.73 16.49
CA ASP A 141 3.17 -13.08 15.70
C ASP A 141 2.66 -12.31 14.47
N ARG A 142 1.35 -12.05 14.40
CA ARG A 142 0.74 -11.32 13.28
C ARG A 142 0.71 -9.84 13.56
N SER A 143 1.09 -9.03 12.58
CA SER A 143 0.88 -7.59 12.66
C SER A 143 -0.60 -7.26 12.69
N ILE A 144 -0.98 -6.32 13.56
CA ILE A 144 -2.33 -5.80 13.71
C ILE A 144 -2.32 -4.32 13.40
N HIS A 145 -3.09 -3.91 12.40
CA HIS A 145 -3.27 -2.52 12.03
C HIS A 145 -4.73 -2.11 12.25
N GLU A 146 -4.94 -1.27 13.24
CA GLU A 146 -6.26 -0.74 13.58
C GLU A 146 -6.50 0.60 12.91
N LEU A 147 -7.70 0.77 12.39
CA LEU A 147 -8.15 2.01 11.75
C LEU A 147 -9.35 2.58 12.51
N GLU A 148 -9.28 3.87 12.84
CA GLU A 148 -10.39 4.64 13.38
C GLU A 148 -11.50 4.84 12.34
N ASN A 149 -11.13 5.02 11.09
CA ASN A 149 -11.97 5.05 9.91
C ASN A 149 -11.13 4.77 8.66
N THR A 150 -11.78 4.46 7.56
CA THR A 150 -11.11 4.09 6.32
C THR A 150 -10.98 5.23 5.31
N LYS A 151 -11.32 6.48 5.66
CA LYS A 151 -11.41 7.60 4.69
C LYS A 151 -10.11 7.84 3.92
N LEU A 152 -8.97 7.93 4.61
CA LEU A 152 -7.67 8.14 3.97
C LEU A 152 -7.21 6.90 3.21
N TYR A 153 -7.45 5.70 3.76
CA TYR A 153 -7.18 4.43 3.10
C TYR A 153 -7.96 4.34 1.78
N ASP A 154 -9.27 4.61 1.81
CA ASP A 154 -10.13 4.59 0.64
C ASP A 154 -9.71 5.63 -0.41
N ALA A 155 -9.41 6.86 0.03
CA ALA A 155 -8.96 7.93 -0.86
C ALA A 155 -7.66 7.55 -1.57
N SER A 156 -6.68 7.03 -0.82
CA SER A 156 -5.40 6.54 -1.32
C SER A 156 -5.58 5.41 -2.33
N LEU A 157 -6.26 4.34 -1.91
CA LEU A 157 -6.51 3.16 -2.70
C LEU A 157 -7.17 3.48 -4.06
N LEU A 158 -8.28 4.21 -4.02
CA LEU A 158 -9.08 4.48 -5.22
C LEU A 158 -8.33 5.37 -6.21
N ALA A 159 -7.66 6.42 -5.72
CA ALA A 159 -6.94 7.35 -6.57
C ALA A 159 -5.76 6.66 -7.29
N HIS A 160 -4.95 5.90 -6.56
CA HIS A 160 -3.75 5.29 -7.14
C HIS A 160 -4.08 4.10 -8.05
N PHE A 161 -5.04 3.27 -7.67
CA PHE A 161 -5.53 2.19 -8.54
C PHE A 161 -6.05 2.73 -9.88
N CYS A 162 -6.85 3.80 -9.85
CA CYS A 162 -7.35 4.43 -11.07
C CYS A 162 -6.21 4.88 -12.00
N GLN A 163 -5.19 5.51 -11.43
CA GLN A 163 -4.04 6.01 -12.20
C GLN A 163 -3.16 4.89 -12.79
N CYS A 164 -2.94 3.82 -12.04
CA CYS A 164 -1.97 2.79 -12.41
C CYS A 164 -2.60 1.59 -13.13
N VAL A 165 -3.85 1.24 -12.81
CA VAL A 165 -4.46 0.01 -13.32
C VAL A 165 -5.57 0.25 -14.33
N ILE A 166 -6.39 1.29 -14.14
CA ILE A 166 -7.51 1.59 -15.05
C ILE A 166 -7.49 3.04 -15.60
N PRO A 167 -6.33 3.59 -16.06
CA PRO A 167 -6.23 5.00 -16.46
C PRO A 167 -7.11 5.37 -17.65
N ASP A 168 -7.62 4.40 -18.39
CA ASP A 168 -8.43 4.54 -19.62
C ASP A 168 -9.88 4.10 -19.44
N LEU A 169 -10.31 3.74 -18.23
CA LEU A 169 -11.64 3.20 -17.94
C LEU A 169 -12.24 3.80 -16.66
N ASP A 170 -13.55 4.04 -16.69
CA ASP A 170 -14.32 4.40 -15.49
C ASP A 170 -14.72 3.15 -14.70
N ARG A 171 -14.99 2.04 -15.40
CA ARG A 171 -15.38 0.75 -14.80
C ARG A 171 -14.81 -0.41 -15.62
N ILE A 172 -14.62 -1.55 -14.96
CA ILE A 172 -14.10 -2.77 -15.57
C ILE A 172 -14.73 -4.00 -14.93
N ARG A 173 -15.00 -5.04 -15.74
CA ARG A 173 -15.37 -6.35 -15.24
C ARG A 173 -14.24 -6.91 -14.38
N MET A 174 -14.52 -7.38 -13.15
CA MET A 174 -13.51 -7.86 -12.22
C MET A 174 -13.73 -9.33 -11.85
N ILE A 175 -12.73 -10.17 -12.08
CA ILE A 175 -12.66 -11.56 -11.62
C ILE A 175 -11.62 -11.61 -10.51
N LEU A 176 -12.08 -11.76 -9.27
CA LEU A 176 -11.27 -11.59 -8.07
C LEU A 176 -10.98 -12.96 -7.43
N LEU A 177 -9.71 -13.39 -7.49
CA LEU A 177 -9.21 -14.65 -6.94
C LEU A 177 -8.91 -14.48 -5.43
N SER A 178 -9.88 -14.04 -4.69
CA SER A 178 -9.79 -13.67 -3.28
C SER A 178 -11.16 -13.85 -2.64
N PRO A 179 -11.25 -14.04 -1.31
CA PRO A 179 -12.52 -13.85 -0.60
C PRO A 179 -12.93 -12.38 -0.61
N SER A 180 -14.25 -12.14 -0.45
CA SER A 180 -14.77 -10.79 -0.19
C SER A 180 -14.38 -10.32 1.22
N PHE A 181 -14.61 -9.02 1.50
CA PHE A 181 -14.39 -8.51 2.86
C PHE A 181 -15.38 -9.08 3.88
N ASP A 182 -16.61 -9.40 3.44
CA ASP A 182 -17.60 -10.06 4.30
C ASP A 182 -17.17 -11.48 4.69
N ASP A 183 -16.45 -12.19 3.78
CA ASP A 183 -15.94 -13.55 4.03
C ASP A 183 -14.60 -13.50 4.81
N ALA A 184 -13.83 -12.42 4.72
CA ALA A 184 -12.54 -12.26 5.39
C ALA A 184 -12.36 -10.84 5.97
N PRO A 185 -13.10 -10.47 7.04
CA PRO A 185 -13.20 -9.08 7.52
C PRO A 185 -11.93 -8.52 8.17
N GLN A 186 -10.90 -9.35 8.39
CA GLN A 186 -9.60 -8.93 8.90
C GLN A 186 -8.52 -8.84 7.81
N SER A 187 -8.87 -9.13 6.56
CA SER A 187 -7.94 -9.08 5.44
C SER A 187 -7.93 -7.70 4.79
N SER A 188 -6.79 -7.00 4.84
CA SER A 188 -6.61 -5.74 4.11
C SER A 188 -6.76 -5.91 2.59
N LEU A 189 -6.31 -7.06 2.04
CA LEU A 189 -6.49 -7.38 0.62
C LEU A 189 -7.97 -7.54 0.26
N SER A 190 -8.74 -8.28 1.08
CA SER A 190 -10.18 -8.46 0.84
C SER A 190 -10.95 -7.15 0.96
N TYR A 191 -10.57 -6.29 1.91
CA TYR A 191 -11.11 -4.93 2.02
C TYR A 191 -10.83 -4.12 0.76
N MET A 192 -9.55 -4.07 0.35
CA MET A 192 -9.10 -3.36 -0.85
C MET A 192 -9.90 -3.82 -2.07
N LEU A 193 -9.96 -5.12 -2.34
CA LEU A 193 -10.67 -5.67 -3.50
C LEU A 193 -12.17 -5.42 -3.45
N SER A 194 -12.80 -5.50 -2.28
CA SER A 194 -14.23 -5.20 -2.11
C SER A 194 -14.52 -3.73 -2.37
N LYS A 195 -13.64 -2.83 -1.92
CA LYS A 195 -13.76 -1.39 -2.19
C LYS A 195 -13.57 -1.05 -3.66
N LEU A 196 -12.57 -1.64 -4.31
CA LEU A 196 -12.33 -1.50 -5.75
C LEU A 196 -13.53 -2.03 -6.56
N TYR A 197 -14.05 -3.21 -6.20
CA TYR A 197 -15.19 -3.81 -6.88
C TYR A 197 -16.45 -2.97 -6.75
N SER A 198 -16.76 -2.48 -5.56
CA SER A 198 -17.93 -1.62 -5.34
C SER A 198 -17.86 -0.29 -6.10
N THR A 199 -16.65 0.24 -6.31
CA THR A 199 -16.42 1.54 -6.96
C THR A 199 -16.30 1.41 -8.48
N TYR A 200 -15.46 0.48 -8.94
CA TYR A 200 -15.06 0.36 -10.35
C TYR A 200 -15.57 -0.92 -11.05
N GLY A 201 -16.15 -1.86 -10.30
CA GLY A 201 -16.68 -3.09 -10.87
C GLY A 201 -17.95 -2.87 -11.69
N ASN A 202 -18.08 -3.54 -12.86
CA ASN A 202 -19.28 -3.59 -13.67
C ASN A 202 -19.72 -5.03 -13.97
N GLY A 203 -19.27 -6.00 -13.17
CA GLY A 203 -19.59 -7.42 -13.29
C GLY A 203 -18.41 -8.30 -12.88
N GLY A 204 -18.61 -9.61 -12.88
CA GLY A 204 -17.69 -10.58 -12.32
C GLY A 204 -18.00 -10.87 -10.85
N GLY A 205 -17.00 -10.90 -9.99
CA GLY A 205 -17.18 -11.14 -8.55
C GLY A 205 -15.97 -11.80 -7.91
N PHE A 206 -16.19 -12.32 -6.70
CA PHE A 206 -15.20 -13.03 -5.88
C PHE A 206 -15.32 -14.53 -6.07
N PHE A 207 -14.18 -15.20 -6.24
CA PHE A 207 -14.10 -16.63 -6.58
C PHE A 207 -13.28 -17.45 -5.57
N MET A 208 -13.21 -17.00 -4.33
CA MET A 208 -12.68 -17.81 -3.23
C MET A 208 -13.71 -17.87 -2.10
N ARG A 209 -14.04 -19.07 -1.65
CA ARG A 209 -14.97 -19.32 -0.56
C ARG A 209 -14.42 -20.42 0.35
N GLU A 210 -14.56 -20.27 1.65
CA GLU A 210 -14.12 -21.29 2.63
C GLU A 210 -12.68 -21.79 2.37
N ASP A 211 -11.76 -20.84 2.05
CA ASP A 211 -10.36 -21.08 1.72
C ASP A 211 -10.12 -21.90 0.42
N ALA A 212 -11.14 -22.17 -0.39
CA ALA A 212 -11.04 -22.85 -1.68
C ALA A 212 -11.26 -21.89 -2.85
N LEU A 213 -10.40 -21.98 -3.86
CA LEU A 213 -10.56 -21.24 -5.10
C LEU A 213 -11.56 -21.95 -6.01
N ASP A 214 -12.63 -21.27 -6.42
CA ASP A 214 -13.62 -21.78 -7.37
C ASP A 214 -13.08 -21.72 -8.80
N VAL A 215 -12.20 -22.67 -9.13
CA VAL A 215 -11.50 -22.72 -10.42
C VAL A 215 -12.45 -22.93 -11.61
N GLU A 216 -13.56 -23.66 -11.41
CA GLU A 216 -14.58 -23.87 -12.45
C GLU A 216 -15.40 -22.61 -12.68
N GLY A 217 -15.79 -21.92 -11.60
CA GLY A 217 -16.46 -20.63 -11.67
C GLY A 217 -15.62 -19.56 -12.34
N ILE A 218 -14.32 -19.49 -12.03
CA ILE A 218 -13.37 -18.60 -12.71
C ILE A 218 -13.30 -18.93 -14.20
N ALA A 219 -13.12 -20.20 -14.57
CA ALA A 219 -13.01 -20.61 -15.96
C ALA A 219 -14.28 -20.25 -16.75
N LYS A 220 -15.46 -20.48 -16.17
CA LYS A 220 -16.74 -20.08 -16.78
C LYS A 220 -16.84 -18.56 -16.93
N ALA A 221 -16.51 -17.81 -15.89
CA ALA A 221 -16.57 -16.33 -15.93
C ALA A 221 -15.62 -15.74 -16.98
N LEU A 222 -14.44 -16.33 -17.16
CA LEU A 222 -13.47 -15.93 -18.19
C LEU A 222 -13.97 -16.26 -19.59
N GLN A 223 -14.55 -17.46 -19.81
CA GLN A 223 -15.13 -17.87 -21.10
C GLN A 223 -16.32 -16.98 -21.52
N GLU A 224 -17.08 -16.48 -20.55
CA GLU A 224 -18.22 -15.60 -20.78
C GLU A 224 -17.83 -14.13 -20.95
N SER A 225 -16.57 -13.76 -20.68
CA SER A 225 -16.10 -12.37 -20.78
C SER A 225 -16.10 -11.87 -22.21
N ARG A 226 -16.89 -10.83 -22.49
CA ARG A 226 -17.00 -10.14 -23.81
C ARG A 226 -16.52 -8.70 -23.77
N GLU A 227 -16.14 -8.22 -22.61
CA GLU A 227 -15.65 -6.88 -22.35
C GLU A 227 -14.29 -6.94 -21.65
N ARG A 228 -13.57 -5.81 -21.62
CA ARG A 228 -12.29 -5.71 -20.90
C ARG A 228 -12.46 -6.17 -19.47
N THR A 229 -11.62 -7.11 -19.08
CA THR A 229 -11.70 -7.79 -17.81
C THR A 229 -10.40 -7.62 -17.04
N LEU A 230 -10.51 -7.30 -15.76
CA LEU A 230 -9.45 -7.34 -14.78
C LEU A 230 -9.54 -8.67 -14.03
N VAL A 231 -8.44 -9.44 -14.03
CA VAL A 231 -8.29 -10.59 -13.14
C VAL A 231 -7.31 -10.19 -12.04
N PHE A 232 -7.74 -10.24 -10.78
CA PHE A 232 -6.90 -9.83 -9.65
C PHE A 232 -6.83 -10.94 -8.61
N GLY A 233 -5.62 -11.25 -8.15
CA GLY A 233 -5.41 -12.25 -7.11
C GLY A 233 -3.98 -12.27 -6.58
N THR A 234 -3.73 -13.13 -5.60
CA THR A 234 -2.37 -13.38 -5.14
C THR A 234 -1.62 -14.23 -6.17
N ALA A 235 -0.28 -14.09 -6.23
CA ALA A 235 0.55 -14.94 -7.07
C ALA A 235 0.29 -16.44 -6.80
N PHE A 236 0.02 -16.82 -5.54
CA PHE A 236 -0.38 -18.17 -5.17
C PHE A 236 -1.70 -18.61 -5.81
N ALA A 237 -2.74 -17.77 -5.77
CA ALA A 237 -4.03 -18.07 -6.37
C ALA A 237 -3.92 -18.22 -7.90
N PHE A 238 -3.10 -17.40 -8.54
CA PHE A 238 -2.81 -17.52 -9.97
C PHE A 238 -2.11 -18.84 -10.30
N VAL A 239 -1.07 -19.24 -9.56
CA VAL A 239 -0.39 -20.53 -9.79
C VAL A 239 -1.37 -21.70 -9.66
N HIS A 240 -2.23 -21.68 -8.63
CA HIS A 240 -3.25 -22.71 -8.46
C HIS A 240 -4.23 -22.77 -9.64
N PHE A 241 -4.68 -21.63 -10.13
CA PHE A 241 -5.57 -21.57 -11.30
C PHE A 241 -4.86 -21.97 -12.60
N LEU A 242 -3.59 -21.59 -12.78
CA LEU A 242 -2.77 -21.99 -13.93
C LEU A 242 -2.54 -23.51 -13.97
N ASP A 243 -2.31 -24.16 -12.82
CA ASP A 243 -2.17 -25.63 -12.73
C ASP A 243 -3.48 -26.32 -13.13
N TYR A 244 -4.64 -25.79 -12.71
CA TYR A 244 -5.95 -26.27 -13.19
C TYR A 244 -6.10 -26.09 -14.70
N CYS A 245 -5.76 -24.93 -15.25
CA CYS A 245 -5.83 -24.67 -16.69
C CYS A 245 -4.91 -25.61 -17.48
N ALA A 246 -3.72 -25.90 -16.98
CA ALA A 246 -2.78 -26.82 -17.61
C ALA A 246 -3.34 -28.25 -17.63
N SER A 247 -3.91 -28.72 -16.52
CA SER A 247 -4.49 -30.07 -16.40
C SER A 247 -5.71 -30.27 -17.30
N THR A 248 -6.52 -29.21 -17.48
CA THR A 248 -7.74 -29.23 -18.31
C THR A 248 -7.51 -28.74 -19.75
N LYS A 249 -6.29 -28.30 -20.07
CA LYS A 249 -5.92 -27.69 -21.37
C LYS A 249 -6.74 -26.45 -21.71
N LEU A 250 -7.19 -25.72 -20.70
CA LEU A 250 -7.94 -24.48 -20.89
C LEU A 250 -7.01 -23.33 -21.24
N ARG A 251 -7.43 -22.53 -22.19
CA ARG A 251 -6.87 -21.23 -22.55
C ARG A 251 -8.00 -20.26 -22.84
N PHE A 252 -7.74 -19.00 -22.55
CA PHE A 252 -8.69 -17.90 -22.76
C PHE A 252 -8.10 -16.91 -23.74
N ASN A 253 -8.94 -16.15 -24.38
CA ASN A 253 -8.55 -15.00 -25.19
C ASN A 253 -9.40 -13.82 -24.75
N LEU A 254 -8.97 -13.20 -23.66
CA LEU A 254 -9.67 -12.06 -23.12
C LEU A 254 -9.65 -10.88 -24.11
N PRO A 255 -10.68 -10.01 -24.11
CA PRO A 255 -10.72 -8.82 -24.94
C PRO A 255 -9.44 -7.98 -24.79
N GLU A 256 -9.01 -7.36 -25.89
CA GLU A 256 -7.82 -6.51 -25.92
C GLU A 256 -7.81 -5.49 -24.79
N ARG A 257 -6.63 -5.33 -24.15
CA ARG A 257 -6.43 -4.48 -22.97
C ARG A 257 -7.19 -4.95 -21.72
N SER A 258 -7.54 -6.23 -21.63
CA SER A 258 -7.82 -6.85 -20.35
C SER A 258 -6.55 -6.87 -19.50
N ARG A 259 -6.68 -6.91 -18.20
CA ARG A 259 -5.56 -6.73 -17.26
C ARG A 259 -5.47 -7.86 -16.26
N ILE A 260 -4.26 -8.18 -15.88
CA ILE A 260 -3.98 -9.08 -14.75
C ILE A 260 -3.25 -8.26 -13.69
N VAL A 261 -3.74 -8.33 -12.46
CA VAL A 261 -3.03 -7.76 -11.31
C VAL A 261 -2.74 -8.87 -10.32
N GLU A 262 -1.45 -9.09 -10.05
CA GLU A 262 -1.03 -10.01 -9.02
C GLU A 262 -0.48 -9.23 -7.82
N THR A 263 -0.64 -9.80 -6.62
CA THR A 263 -0.12 -9.25 -5.37
C THR A 263 0.50 -10.33 -4.51
N GLY A 264 1.48 -9.94 -3.70
CA GLY A 264 2.12 -10.78 -2.72
C GLY A 264 3.00 -11.89 -3.33
N GLY A 265 4.07 -12.22 -2.64
CA GLY A 265 4.98 -13.31 -3.04
C GLY A 265 4.43 -14.70 -2.69
N PHE A 266 5.17 -15.75 -3.06
CA PHE A 266 4.81 -17.16 -2.86
C PHE A 266 4.81 -17.64 -1.41
N LYS A 267 5.09 -16.78 -0.42
CA LYS A 267 4.97 -16.97 1.04
C LYS A 267 5.30 -18.40 1.56
N GLY A 268 6.18 -19.14 0.89
CA GLY A 268 6.58 -20.49 1.30
C GLY A 268 5.50 -21.58 1.24
N LYS A 269 4.31 -21.29 0.68
CA LYS A 269 3.17 -22.23 0.65
C LYS A 269 3.04 -23.06 -0.65
N SER A 270 3.82 -22.74 -1.68
CA SER A 270 3.81 -23.49 -2.95
C SER A 270 5.14 -23.37 -3.67
N ARG A 271 5.25 -24.05 -4.81
CA ARG A 271 6.37 -23.93 -5.74
C ARG A 271 6.64 -22.46 -6.03
N SER A 272 7.84 -21.97 -5.66
CA SER A 272 8.33 -20.66 -6.11
C SER A 272 8.49 -20.71 -7.63
N VAL A 273 7.79 -19.81 -8.32
CA VAL A 273 7.90 -19.62 -9.78
C VAL A 273 8.62 -18.31 -10.02
N ALA A 274 9.60 -18.29 -10.91
CA ALA A 274 10.23 -17.03 -11.30
C ALA A 274 9.17 -16.10 -11.89
N ARG A 275 9.33 -14.80 -11.68
CA ARG A 275 8.35 -13.81 -12.14
C ARG A 275 8.09 -13.90 -13.63
N ASP A 276 9.15 -14.02 -14.43
CA ASP A 276 9.03 -14.07 -15.88
C ASP A 276 8.27 -15.33 -16.33
N ASP A 277 8.54 -16.47 -15.71
CA ASP A 277 7.80 -17.73 -15.97
C ASP A 277 6.30 -17.59 -15.61
N LEU A 278 5.99 -16.88 -14.50
CA LEU A 278 4.60 -16.60 -14.11
C LEU A 278 3.92 -15.72 -15.15
N TYR A 279 4.58 -14.65 -15.59
CA TYR A 279 4.00 -13.70 -16.54
C TYR A 279 3.84 -14.31 -17.93
N ASP A 280 4.77 -15.17 -18.38
CA ASP A 280 4.63 -15.98 -19.59
C ASP A 280 3.43 -16.92 -19.51
N ALA A 281 3.26 -17.59 -18.38
CA ALA A 281 2.13 -18.48 -18.15
C ALA A 281 0.80 -17.72 -18.10
N LEU A 282 0.75 -16.56 -17.44
CA LEU A 282 -0.41 -15.68 -17.39
C LEU A 282 -0.76 -15.19 -18.81
N SER A 283 0.20 -14.62 -19.52
CA SER A 283 0.03 -14.15 -20.89
C SER A 283 -0.48 -15.26 -21.80
N GLY A 284 0.16 -16.42 -21.79
CA GLY A 284 -0.21 -17.55 -22.64
C GLY A 284 -1.55 -18.21 -22.28
N THR A 285 -2.00 -18.09 -21.03
CA THR A 285 -3.28 -18.67 -20.57
C THR A 285 -4.46 -17.73 -20.79
N PHE A 286 -4.29 -16.42 -20.52
CA PHE A 286 -5.39 -15.45 -20.59
C PHE A 286 -5.43 -14.68 -21.92
N GLY A 287 -4.41 -14.75 -22.76
CA GLY A 287 -4.29 -13.96 -24.00
C GLY A 287 -4.05 -12.47 -23.72
N VAL A 288 -3.40 -12.12 -22.61
CA VAL A 288 -3.10 -10.76 -22.17
C VAL A 288 -1.61 -10.51 -22.34
N SER A 289 -1.19 -9.42 -23.00
CA SER A 289 0.24 -9.11 -23.14
C SER A 289 0.87 -8.66 -21.82
N HIS A 290 2.18 -8.87 -21.67
CA HIS A 290 2.94 -8.62 -20.43
C HIS A 290 2.77 -7.20 -19.90
N GLU A 291 2.66 -6.21 -20.77
CA GLU A 291 2.44 -4.79 -20.41
C GLU A 291 1.12 -4.55 -19.65
N PHE A 292 0.15 -5.48 -19.77
CA PHE A 292 -1.11 -5.47 -19.04
C PHE A 292 -1.11 -6.40 -17.82
N CYS A 293 0.03 -7.01 -17.49
CA CYS A 293 0.26 -7.74 -16.27
C CYS A 293 0.98 -6.83 -15.28
N VAL A 294 0.35 -6.54 -14.15
CA VAL A 294 0.81 -5.55 -13.15
C VAL A 294 1.02 -6.25 -11.82
N ALA A 295 2.17 -6.09 -11.19
CA ALA A 295 2.33 -6.49 -9.80
C ALA A 295 1.97 -5.34 -8.86
N GLU A 296 1.16 -5.63 -7.87
CA GLU A 296 0.87 -4.75 -6.74
C GLU A 296 1.81 -5.08 -5.58
N TYR A 297 2.26 -4.05 -4.88
CA TYR A 297 2.96 -4.14 -3.61
C TYR A 297 2.20 -3.37 -2.54
N GLY A 298 1.84 -4.06 -1.48
CA GLY A 298 1.20 -3.49 -0.30
C GLY A 298 1.45 -4.35 0.94
N MET A 299 1.14 -3.79 2.09
CA MET A 299 1.28 -4.42 3.40
C MET A 299 0.08 -4.08 4.27
N CYS A 300 -0.21 -4.95 5.24
CA CYS A 300 -1.23 -4.70 6.25
C CYS A 300 -0.99 -3.38 7.01
N GLU A 301 0.28 -3.06 7.26
CA GLU A 301 0.76 -1.92 8.05
C GLU A 301 0.74 -0.58 7.29
N LEU A 302 0.45 -0.60 5.97
CA LEU A 302 0.45 0.58 5.12
C LEU A 302 -0.96 0.97 4.66
N GLY A 303 -1.20 2.26 4.47
CA GLY A 303 -2.44 2.80 3.93
C GLY A 303 -2.45 2.95 2.41
N SER A 304 -1.29 2.79 1.76
CA SER A 304 -1.11 2.96 0.33
C SER A 304 -0.55 1.70 -0.34
N GLN A 305 -0.70 1.61 -1.66
CA GLN A 305 -0.20 0.53 -2.51
C GLN A 305 0.76 1.10 -3.55
N TRP A 306 1.63 0.24 -4.10
CA TRP A 306 2.55 0.52 -5.20
C TRP A 306 2.25 -0.45 -6.35
N TYR A 307 2.27 0.04 -7.56
CA TYR A 307 2.02 -0.76 -8.75
C TYR A 307 3.21 -0.71 -9.70
N ASP A 308 3.41 -1.76 -10.51
CA ASP A 308 4.36 -1.70 -11.61
C ASP A 308 4.04 -0.53 -12.55
N ALA A 309 5.07 0.24 -12.92
CA ALA A 309 4.94 1.42 -13.77
C ALA A 309 4.53 1.08 -15.21
N GLY A 310 4.76 -0.16 -15.67
CA GLY A 310 4.68 -0.55 -17.07
C GLY A 310 3.40 -0.15 -17.77
N LEU A 311 2.25 -0.48 -17.18
CA LEU A 311 0.94 -0.15 -17.75
C LEU A 311 0.71 1.36 -17.84
N SER A 312 0.98 2.10 -16.76
CA SER A 312 0.81 3.56 -16.74
C SER A 312 1.77 4.28 -17.69
N ASP A 313 2.98 3.76 -17.84
CA ASP A 313 3.97 4.28 -18.79
C ASP A 313 3.51 4.06 -20.23
N ALA A 314 3.01 2.86 -20.56
CA ALA A 314 2.49 2.55 -21.89
C ALA A 314 1.33 3.49 -22.26
N PHE A 315 0.37 3.71 -21.36
CA PHE A 315 -0.74 4.66 -21.60
C PHE A 315 -0.29 6.11 -21.69
N ALA A 316 0.77 6.49 -20.99
CA ALA A 316 1.35 7.83 -21.04
C ALA A 316 2.29 8.05 -22.24
N GLY A 317 2.56 7.01 -23.05
CA GLY A 317 3.52 7.04 -24.15
C GLY A 317 4.96 7.25 -23.69
N ARG A 318 5.29 6.81 -22.47
CA ARG A 318 6.63 6.82 -21.90
C ARG A 318 7.37 5.50 -22.21
N HIS A 319 8.68 5.51 -21.99
CA HIS A 319 9.45 4.25 -21.95
C HIS A 319 8.92 3.37 -20.81
N VAL A 320 8.60 2.12 -21.13
CA VAL A 320 8.06 1.16 -20.15
C VAL A 320 9.15 0.76 -19.16
N ARG A 321 8.94 1.06 -17.89
CA ARG A 321 9.84 0.71 -16.78
C ARG A 321 9.31 -0.57 -16.12
N GLU A 322 9.76 -1.68 -16.63
CA GLU A 322 9.36 -2.98 -16.11
C GLU A 322 9.80 -3.17 -14.66
N GLN A 323 8.96 -3.83 -13.87
CA GLN A 323 9.20 -4.19 -12.46
C GLN A 323 9.40 -3.01 -11.50
N LEU A 324 9.45 -1.77 -11.99
CA LEU A 324 9.54 -0.60 -11.14
C LEU A 324 8.21 -0.35 -10.44
N LYS A 325 8.20 -0.50 -9.13
CA LYS A 325 7.05 -0.14 -8.27
C LYS A 325 7.02 1.37 -8.08
N VAL A 326 5.97 2.00 -8.57
CA VAL A 326 5.73 3.43 -8.36
C VAL A 326 4.69 3.63 -7.29
N GLY A 327 4.97 4.51 -6.37
CA GLY A 327 4.05 4.93 -5.31
C GLY A 327 3.27 6.17 -5.69
N PRO A 328 2.17 6.44 -4.98
CA PRO A 328 1.42 7.67 -5.14
C PRO A 328 2.18 8.87 -4.58
N HIS A 329 1.84 10.07 -5.05
CA HIS A 329 2.56 11.30 -4.68
C HIS A 329 2.45 11.70 -3.19
N TRP A 330 1.54 11.10 -2.45
CA TRP A 330 1.43 11.25 -0.98
C TRP A 330 2.27 10.23 -0.21
N THR A 331 3.13 9.50 -0.88
CA THR A 331 4.12 8.61 -0.26
C THR A 331 5.54 9.00 -0.65
N ARG A 332 6.51 8.59 0.15
CA ARG A 332 7.94 8.63 -0.18
C ARG A 332 8.58 7.32 0.21
N THR A 333 9.61 6.93 -0.52
CA THR A 333 10.38 5.72 -0.23
C THR A 333 11.85 6.05 -0.09
N LEU A 334 12.51 5.37 0.83
CA LEU A 334 13.96 5.36 0.99
C LEU A 334 14.45 3.93 0.95
N VAL A 335 15.64 3.72 0.43
CA VAL A 335 16.36 2.46 0.57
C VAL A 335 17.45 2.68 1.61
N VAL A 336 17.40 1.91 2.68
CA VAL A 336 18.29 2.11 3.83
C VAL A 336 19.16 0.87 4.08
N ASP A 337 20.34 1.11 4.65
CA ASP A 337 21.22 0.05 5.10
C ASP A 337 20.58 -0.73 6.24
N ALA A 338 20.63 -2.07 6.17
CA ALA A 338 19.96 -2.95 7.13
C ALA A 338 20.56 -2.90 8.54
N VAL A 339 21.79 -2.39 8.71
CA VAL A 339 22.49 -2.35 9.99
C VAL A 339 22.45 -0.94 10.60
N THR A 340 22.71 0.07 9.77
CA THR A 340 22.85 1.46 10.23
C THR A 340 21.57 2.27 10.08
N ALA A 341 20.61 1.77 9.31
CA ALA A 341 19.37 2.47 8.91
C ALA A 341 19.63 3.81 8.18
N HIS A 342 20.84 4.06 7.71
CA HIS A 342 21.14 5.23 6.89
C HIS A 342 20.67 5.04 5.46
N GLU A 343 20.20 6.13 4.83
CA GLU A 343 19.83 6.13 3.42
C GLU A 343 21.02 5.73 2.55
N LEU A 344 20.79 4.82 1.62
CA LEU A 344 21.78 4.33 0.68
C LEU A 344 21.77 5.18 -0.61
N PRO A 345 22.91 5.25 -1.33
CA PRO A 345 22.95 5.92 -2.64
C PRO A 345 21.96 5.33 -3.64
N HIS A 346 21.49 6.15 -4.57
CA HIS A 346 20.61 5.73 -5.66
C HIS A 346 21.16 4.50 -6.42
N GLY A 347 20.30 3.56 -6.77
CA GLY A 347 20.69 2.31 -7.42
C GLY A 347 21.17 1.22 -6.45
N SER A 348 21.29 1.51 -5.15
CA SER A 348 21.67 0.52 -4.14
C SER A 348 20.52 -0.41 -3.78
N THR A 349 20.89 -1.60 -3.28
CA THR A 349 19.94 -2.55 -2.69
C THR A 349 20.02 -2.49 -1.17
N GLY A 350 18.87 -2.35 -0.51
CA GLY A 350 18.75 -2.28 0.95
C GLY A 350 17.31 -2.51 1.40
N LEU A 351 17.03 -2.22 2.66
CA LEU A 351 15.67 -2.30 3.21
C LEU A 351 14.81 -1.12 2.74
N LEU A 352 13.57 -1.42 2.37
CA LEU A 352 12.58 -0.41 2.02
C LEU A 352 12.05 0.27 3.28
N GLN A 353 12.18 1.58 3.35
CA GLN A 353 11.48 2.46 4.27
C GLN A 353 10.43 3.25 3.50
N VAL A 354 9.21 3.30 4.04
CA VAL A 354 8.09 4.02 3.46
C VAL A 354 7.68 5.15 4.39
N PHE A 355 7.39 6.32 3.83
CA PHE A 355 6.64 7.38 4.49
C PHE A 355 5.30 7.54 3.76
N ASP A 356 4.19 7.33 4.48
CA ASP A 356 2.83 7.29 3.92
C ASP A 356 1.92 8.25 4.69
N LEU A 357 1.53 9.36 4.04
CA LEU A 357 0.64 10.35 4.66
C LEU A 357 -0.74 9.76 4.99
N SER A 358 -1.20 8.73 4.26
CA SER A 358 -2.51 8.13 4.51
C SER A 358 -2.57 7.33 5.84
N ASN A 359 -1.41 7.05 6.45
CA ASN A 359 -1.27 6.30 7.71
C ASN A 359 -1.41 7.20 8.96
N ARG A 360 -2.31 8.21 8.93
CA ARG A 360 -2.47 9.17 10.04
C ARG A 360 -2.79 8.50 11.37
N GLY A 361 -3.60 7.44 11.34
CA GLY A 361 -4.09 6.77 12.55
C GLY A 361 -3.07 5.90 13.28
N SER A 362 -1.94 5.55 12.65
CA SER A 362 -0.87 4.71 13.23
C SER A 362 0.48 5.41 13.19
N VAL A 363 1.37 5.04 12.27
CA VAL A 363 2.65 5.72 11.99
C VAL A 363 2.87 5.86 10.50
N ALA A 364 3.31 7.04 10.07
CA ALA A 364 3.55 7.33 8.66
C ALA A 364 4.87 6.72 8.16
N ALA A 365 5.90 6.68 9.00
CA ALA A 365 7.21 6.15 8.64
C ALA A 365 7.33 4.69 9.08
N VAL A 366 7.39 3.76 8.12
CA VAL A 366 7.47 2.31 8.36
C VAL A 366 8.71 1.74 7.69
N LEU A 367 9.55 1.05 8.46
CA LEU A 367 10.65 0.24 7.95
C LEU A 367 10.12 -1.17 7.68
N THR A 368 10.07 -1.55 6.41
CA THR A 368 9.61 -2.87 6.00
C THR A 368 10.70 -3.94 6.19
N GLY A 369 10.32 -5.21 6.11
CA GLY A 369 11.30 -6.30 6.08
C GLY A 369 11.72 -6.67 4.65
N ASP A 370 11.47 -5.83 3.67
CA ASP A 370 11.66 -6.16 2.26
C ASP A 370 12.94 -5.50 1.70
N LEU A 371 13.74 -6.31 0.98
CA LEU A 371 14.90 -5.85 0.23
C LEU A 371 14.44 -5.37 -1.15
N VAL A 372 14.86 -4.16 -1.48
CA VAL A 372 14.55 -3.53 -2.75
C VAL A 372 15.79 -2.85 -3.34
N THR A 373 15.81 -2.68 -4.64
CA THR A 373 16.78 -1.80 -5.32
C THR A 373 16.09 -0.48 -5.64
N GLN A 374 16.72 0.63 -5.25
CA GLN A 374 16.19 1.96 -5.50
C GLN A 374 16.23 2.27 -6.99
N GLY A 375 15.06 2.60 -7.55
CA GLY A 375 14.91 3.10 -8.91
C GLY A 375 14.62 4.60 -8.95
N GLU A 376 14.57 5.18 -10.14
CA GLU A 376 14.08 6.53 -10.34
C GLU A 376 12.58 6.57 -10.11
N ASP A 377 12.11 7.37 -9.16
CA ASP A 377 10.70 7.52 -8.76
C ASP A 377 10.03 6.26 -8.16
N GLY A 378 10.82 5.30 -7.65
CA GLY A 378 10.26 4.08 -7.09
C GLY A 378 11.32 3.05 -6.70
N PHE A 379 10.93 1.79 -6.64
CA PHE A 379 11.83 0.70 -6.29
C PHE A 379 11.51 -0.59 -7.05
N ILE A 380 12.53 -1.45 -7.20
CA ILE A 380 12.38 -2.81 -7.71
C ILE A 380 12.44 -3.75 -6.51
N TYR A 381 11.41 -4.57 -6.31
CA TYR A 381 11.36 -5.57 -5.26
C TYR A 381 12.34 -6.71 -5.57
N VAL A 382 13.18 -7.06 -4.60
CA VAL A 382 14.19 -8.13 -4.74
C VAL A 382 13.74 -9.38 -3.99
N SER A 383 13.52 -9.24 -2.68
CA SER A 383 13.13 -10.37 -1.82
C SER A 383 12.67 -9.86 -0.45
N ARG A 384 12.12 -10.78 0.36
CA ARG A 384 11.97 -10.51 1.79
C ARG A 384 13.28 -10.81 2.49
N SER A 385 13.73 -9.90 3.35
CA SER A 385 14.91 -10.12 4.17
C SER A 385 14.68 -11.27 5.15
N GLN A 386 15.61 -12.22 5.20
CA GLN A 386 15.65 -13.26 6.23
C GLN A 386 16.43 -12.78 7.47
N ALA A 387 17.08 -11.63 7.39
CA ALA A 387 17.76 -11.04 8.53
C ALA A 387 16.71 -10.52 9.50
N ALA A 388 16.85 -10.87 10.78
CA ALA A 388 16.14 -10.17 11.85
C ALA A 388 16.38 -8.66 11.68
N PRO A 389 15.39 -7.80 11.96
CA PRO A 389 15.60 -6.36 11.94
C PRO A 389 16.86 -6.01 12.70
N PRO A 390 17.63 -5.01 12.26
CA PRO A 390 18.89 -4.68 12.93
C PRO A 390 18.62 -4.52 14.43
N LYS A 391 19.48 -5.15 15.26
CA LYS A 391 19.32 -5.21 16.72
C LYS A 391 19.04 -3.86 17.41
N GLY A 392 19.20 -2.75 16.72
CA GLY A 392 18.89 -1.39 17.19
C GLY A 392 17.44 -0.94 17.01
N CYS A 393 16.61 -1.57 16.15
CA CYS A 393 15.23 -1.13 15.89
C CYS A 393 14.16 -2.00 16.59
N GLY A 394 14.39 -3.31 16.72
CA GLY A 394 13.42 -4.22 17.34
C GLY A 394 13.62 -4.36 18.86
N ILE A 395 14.87 -4.36 19.36
CA ILE A 395 15.17 -4.52 20.80
C ILE A 395 14.56 -3.39 21.65
N ALA A 396 14.40 -2.18 21.09
CA ALA A 396 13.82 -1.07 21.83
C ALA A 396 12.35 -1.33 22.19
N VAL A 397 11.57 -1.92 21.29
CA VAL A 397 10.15 -2.23 21.53
C VAL A 397 10.02 -3.50 22.39
N ASP A 398 10.81 -4.53 22.12
CA ASP A 398 10.83 -5.77 22.91
C ASP A 398 11.19 -5.52 24.38
N THR A 399 12.15 -4.60 24.63
CA THR A 399 12.56 -4.25 26.00
C THR A 399 11.54 -3.39 26.73
N MET A 400 10.70 -2.63 26.01
CA MET A 400 9.68 -1.78 26.61
C MET A 400 8.39 -2.52 26.96
N LEU A 401 8.10 -3.59 26.24
CA LEU A 401 6.88 -4.38 26.41
C LEU A 401 7.06 -5.54 27.38
N SER A 402 8.30 -5.81 27.83
CA SER A 402 8.55 -6.79 28.89
C SER A 402 7.98 -6.28 30.21
N PRO A 403 7.17 -7.07 30.94
CA PRO A 403 6.73 -6.70 32.28
C PRO A 403 7.93 -6.35 33.14
N ARG A 404 7.91 -5.20 33.80
CA ARG A 404 8.87 -4.91 34.86
C ARG A 404 8.46 -5.75 36.07
N ASP A 405 9.32 -6.72 36.43
CA ASP A 405 9.21 -7.46 37.69
C ASP A 405 9.20 -6.51 38.89
#